data_574df5683e5f7e8124c05c74e0143089
#
_entry.id   574df5683e5f7e8124c05c74e0143089
#
_cell.length_a   1.000
_cell.length_b   1.000
_cell.length_c   1.000
_cell.angle_alpha   90.00
_cell.angle_beta   90.00
_cell.angle_gamma   90.00
#
_symmetry.space_group_name_H-M   'P 1'
#
loop_
_entity.id
_entity.type
_entity.pdbx_description
1 polymer ?
#
loop_
_entity_poly.entity_id
_entity_poly.type
_entity_poly.pdbx_seq_one_letter_code
_entity_poly.pdbx_strand_id
1 'polypeptide(L)'
;MKNRIALAWIFCAGLFALISSAQAAELRLAGIYGPNMVLQQQLPARVHGWANPGDEVSVDFAGQHKTATADAQGTWKLELDAMPASSDARTLKVSSKGDTKGIELANVLVGEVWVCSGQSNMGGAMSSLRAGAPADFAEAFPNIRYCTVPLLGAYRPKEDVASIQWRACDLANIDFVSAPAFYFARDLYRHLKVPIGLIVSANGGTAVECWLPRAAFDVDDETRAVLAQWEKQLDAVPDARDKYDEYYQKGVKANQDYYYKSYLPWTKEVEAAKAAGKTPPPQPPDSSDVPPFNFRVPNSLYNGMIQPLTFVTIRGAIWYQGENGSVTIDAFRKMTASMIIQWRKNWGLGDFPFLIVQLPYYQSLLKDPNGEKPNKSWAPKREAQRAAAAAVPNVGLAVTLDTGDDNNLHPSNKDVVGARLALLARAMAYGEKVVCSGPVGKTAEAADGKIEVSFDQVGGGLVSKGEDGKLSDKAPVKGFALAGADGKYAWADAIIAGNAVLLSCDKVPAPASVRYAWASHPPCSLYNREGLPAGPFEMKVAPAK
;
A
#
# COMPACT_ATOMS: atom_id res chain seq x y z
N MET A 1 3.25 30.53 -91.66
CA MET A 1 4.64 30.34 -91.28
C MET A 1 4.76 30.57 -89.76
N LYS A 2 4.80 29.61 -88.95
CA LYS A 2 5.41 29.46 -87.62
C LYS A 2 4.80 28.24 -86.96
N ASN A 3 5.54 27.14 -87.05
CA ASN A 3 5.24 25.89 -86.37
C ASN A 3 5.26 26.07 -84.85
N ARG A 4 4.23 25.54 -84.18
CA ARG A 4 4.25 25.33 -82.72
C ARG A 4 4.17 23.81 -82.48
N ILE A 5 5.30 23.26 -82.04
CA ILE A 5 5.42 21.90 -81.55
C ILE A 5 4.97 21.93 -80.09
N ALA A 6 3.91 21.21 -79.73
CA ALA A 6 3.47 21.01 -78.36
C ALA A 6 4.18 19.75 -77.81
N LEU A 7 5.00 19.94 -76.78
CA LEU A 7 5.61 18.87 -76.00
C LEU A 7 4.61 18.41 -74.93
N ALA A 8 4.17 17.17 -75.04
CA ALA A 8 3.36 16.51 -73.99
C ALA A 8 4.31 15.93 -72.92
N TRP A 9 4.16 16.41 -71.69
CA TRP A 9 4.84 15.85 -70.52
C TRP A 9 3.95 14.72 -69.95
N ILE A 10 4.43 13.46 -70.03
CA ILE A 10 3.84 12.33 -69.34
C ILE A 10 4.38 12.34 -67.92
N PHE A 11 3.51 12.64 -66.96
CA PHE A 11 3.80 12.49 -65.52
C PHE A 11 3.59 11.00 -65.16
N CYS A 12 4.67 10.23 -65.06
CA CYS A 12 4.66 8.95 -64.38
C CYS A 12 4.69 9.20 -62.86
N ALA A 13 3.53 9.15 -62.20
CA ALA A 13 3.42 9.10 -60.76
C ALA A 13 3.85 7.69 -60.29
N GLY A 14 5.12 7.54 -59.95
CA GLY A 14 5.62 6.35 -59.26
C GLY A 14 5.08 6.34 -57.83
N LEU A 15 4.16 5.42 -57.57
CA LEU A 15 3.67 5.09 -56.23
C LEU A 15 4.80 4.35 -55.50
N PHE A 16 5.66 5.07 -54.81
CA PHE A 16 6.57 4.51 -53.81
C PHE A 16 5.72 4.04 -52.62
N ALA A 17 5.29 2.80 -52.61
CA ALA A 17 4.85 2.15 -51.39
C ALA A 17 6.07 2.07 -50.46
N LEU A 18 6.10 2.93 -49.46
CA LEU A 18 6.98 2.76 -48.32
C LEU A 18 6.55 1.46 -47.60
N ILE A 19 7.17 0.36 -47.99
CA ILE A 19 7.14 -0.87 -47.20
C ILE A 19 8.02 -0.52 -45.98
N SER A 20 7.39 0.04 -44.93
CA SER A 20 7.97 0.05 -43.62
C SER A 20 8.18 -1.43 -43.27
N SER A 21 9.40 -1.90 -43.31
CA SER A 21 9.75 -3.18 -42.73
C SER A 21 9.45 -3.08 -41.26
N ALA A 22 8.25 -3.46 -40.85
CA ALA A 22 7.94 -3.70 -39.44
C ALA A 22 8.97 -4.72 -38.97
N GLN A 23 9.91 -4.25 -38.15
CA GLN A 23 10.87 -5.13 -37.50
C GLN A 23 10.03 -6.12 -36.71
N ALA A 24 10.18 -7.40 -36.99
CA ALA A 24 9.42 -8.45 -36.32
C ALA A 24 9.56 -8.27 -34.82
N ALA A 25 8.44 -8.14 -34.13
CA ALA A 25 8.46 -8.02 -32.68
C ALA A 25 8.87 -9.38 -32.10
N GLU A 26 9.99 -9.40 -31.35
CA GLU A 26 10.45 -10.60 -30.67
C GLU A 26 9.40 -11.04 -29.64
N LEU A 27 9.14 -12.35 -29.56
CA LEU A 27 8.28 -12.91 -28.51
C LEU A 27 8.82 -12.51 -27.13
N ARG A 28 8.01 -11.85 -26.32
CA ARG A 28 8.37 -11.48 -24.95
C ARG A 28 7.19 -11.58 -23.98
N LEU A 29 7.48 -11.94 -22.75
CA LEU A 29 6.55 -11.84 -21.63
C LEU A 29 6.61 -10.43 -21.01
N ALA A 30 5.51 -10.03 -20.35
CA ALA A 30 5.54 -8.83 -19.51
C ALA A 30 6.58 -8.99 -18.38
N GLY A 31 7.26 -7.88 -18.04
CA GLY A 31 8.41 -7.88 -17.15
C GLY A 31 8.14 -8.36 -15.73
N ILE A 32 6.86 -8.50 -15.35
CA ILE A 32 6.46 -9.06 -14.05
C ILE A 32 6.68 -10.58 -13.98
N TYR A 33 6.66 -11.30 -15.11
CA TYR A 33 6.88 -12.74 -15.15
C TYR A 33 8.36 -13.05 -15.23
N GLY A 34 8.81 -13.98 -14.39
CA GLY A 34 10.22 -14.39 -14.34
C GLY A 34 10.42 -15.72 -13.63
N PRO A 35 11.63 -16.30 -13.73
CA PRO A 35 11.98 -17.46 -12.92
C PRO A 35 11.73 -17.21 -11.44
N ASN A 36 11.38 -18.25 -10.69
CA ASN A 36 11.04 -18.21 -9.27
C ASN A 36 9.72 -17.53 -8.92
N MET A 37 8.90 -17.08 -9.86
CA MET A 37 7.61 -16.46 -9.55
C MET A 37 6.63 -17.45 -8.93
N VAL A 38 5.56 -16.90 -8.33
CA VAL A 38 4.38 -17.65 -7.87
C VAL A 38 3.19 -17.21 -8.72
N LEU A 39 2.44 -18.15 -9.28
CA LEU A 39 1.15 -17.92 -9.92
C LEU A 39 0.02 -18.15 -8.90
N GLN A 40 -1.05 -17.36 -9.02
CA GLN A 40 -2.18 -17.44 -8.11
C GLN A 40 -2.93 -18.77 -8.24
N GLN A 41 -3.16 -19.44 -7.09
CA GLN A 41 -3.98 -20.65 -7.00
C GLN A 41 -5.49 -20.35 -7.05
N GLN A 42 -6.31 -21.37 -7.38
CA GLN A 42 -7.78 -21.37 -7.28
C GLN A 42 -8.50 -20.27 -8.10
N LEU A 43 -7.79 -19.51 -8.87
CA LEU A 43 -8.30 -18.54 -9.83
C LEU A 43 -7.60 -18.78 -11.17
N PRO A 44 -8.21 -18.42 -12.31
CA PRO A 44 -7.51 -18.42 -13.59
C PRO A 44 -6.24 -17.58 -13.52
N ALA A 45 -5.08 -18.18 -13.83
CA ALA A 45 -3.81 -17.48 -13.78
C ALA A 45 -3.54 -16.79 -15.11
N ARG A 46 -3.58 -15.45 -15.11
CA ARG A 46 -3.38 -14.62 -16.28
C ARG A 46 -1.92 -14.55 -16.68
N VAL A 47 -1.64 -14.66 -17.98
CA VAL A 47 -0.30 -14.49 -18.56
C VAL A 47 -0.43 -13.64 -19.82
N HIS A 48 0.49 -12.68 -20.02
CA HIS A 48 0.46 -11.79 -21.17
C HIS A 48 1.86 -11.38 -21.61
N GLY A 49 1.92 -10.87 -22.83
CA GLY A 49 3.16 -10.40 -23.42
C GLY A 49 2.94 -9.84 -24.81
N TRP A 50 4.00 -9.84 -25.60
CA TRP A 50 3.99 -9.32 -26.97
C TRP A 50 4.65 -10.29 -27.93
N ALA A 51 4.16 -10.28 -29.17
CA ALA A 51 4.67 -11.04 -30.31
C ALA A 51 4.35 -10.26 -31.59
N ASN A 52 4.66 -10.78 -32.76
CA ASN A 52 4.19 -10.16 -34.01
C ASN A 52 2.65 -10.17 -34.08
N PRO A 53 2.02 -9.11 -34.60
CA PRO A 53 0.58 -9.11 -34.83
C PRO A 53 0.13 -10.33 -35.64
N GLY A 54 -0.87 -11.05 -35.14
CA GLY A 54 -1.41 -12.25 -35.76
C GLY A 54 -0.66 -13.55 -35.42
N ASP A 55 0.47 -13.51 -34.72
CA ASP A 55 1.15 -14.71 -34.24
C ASP A 55 0.28 -15.45 -33.21
N GLU A 56 0.18 -16.78 -33.39
CA GLU A 56 -0.35 -17.65 -32.36
C GLU A 56 0.73 -17.93 -31.33
N VAL A 57 0.47 -17.55 -30.09
CA VAL A 57 1.34 -17.77 -28.92
C VAL A 57 0.75 -18.89 -28.10
N SER A 58 1.58 -19.85 -27.70
CA SER A 58 1.21 -20.92 -26.79
C SER A 58 1.93 -20.80 -25.43
N VAL A 59 1.23 -21.19 -24.37
CA VAL A 59 1.77 -21.28 -23.00
C VAL A 59 1.52 -22.68 -22.47
N ASP A 60 2.60 -23.35 -22.07
CA ASP A 60 2.59 -24.67 -21.44
C ASP A 60 2.97 -24.54 -19.97
N PHE A 61 2.09 -24.96 -19.08
CA PHE A 61 2.35 -24.97 -17.63
C PHE A 61 1.47 -25.98 -16.89
N ALA A 62 2.08 -26.76 -15.99
CA ALA A 62 1.37 -27.69 -15.12
C ALA A 62 0.42 -28.66 -15.85
N GLY A 63 0.81 -29.14 -17.03
CA GLY A 63 0.02 -30.04 -17.88
C GLY A 63 -1.05 -29.34 -18.70
N GLN A 64 -1.17 -28.04 -18.63
CA GLN A 64 -2.06 -27.24 -19.48
C GLN A 64 -1.31 -26.75 -20.73
N HIS A 65 -1.99 -26.71 -21.86
CA HIS A 65 -1.56 -26.06 -23.09
C HIS A 65 -2.65 -25.07 -23.50
N LYS A 66 -2.33 -23.78 -23.54
CA LYS A 66 -3.27 -22.71 -23.91
C LYS A 66 -2.66 -21.85 -24.99
N THR A 67 -3.51 -21.36 -25.92
CA THR A 67 -3.08 -20.49 -27.01
C THR A 67 -3.84 -19.17 -27.00
N ALA A 68 -3.22 -18.12 -27.55
CA ALA A 68 -3.82 -16.84 -27.84
C ALA A 68 -3.19 -16.24 -29.10
N THR A 69 -3.96 -15.46 -29.84
CA THR A 69 -3.45 -14.71 -30.99
C THR A 69 -3.07 -13.31 -30.57
N ALA A 70 -1.88 -12.85 -30.95
CA ALA A 70 -1.45 -11.46 -30.74
C ALA A 70 -2.33 -10.51 -31.56
N ASP A 71 -2.83 -9.44 -30.92
CA ASP A 71 -3.68 -8.44 -31.55
C ASP A 71 -2.91 -7.56 -32.56
N ALA A 72 -3.59 -6.56 -33.14
CA ALA A 72 -2.98 -5.64 -34.11
C ALA A 72 -1.84 -4.80 -33.54
N GLN A 73 -1.74 -4.67 -32.22
CA GLN A 73 -0.67 -4.01 -31.48
C GLN A 73 0.42 -4.99 -31.05
N GLY A 74 0.27 -6.28 -31.39
CA GLY A 74 1.17 -7.35 -31.00
C GLY A 74 0.97 -7.85 -29.57
N THR A 75 -0.05 -7.39 -28.84
CA THR A 75 -0.31 -7.82 -27.46
C THR A 75 -1.07 -9.15 -27.46
N TRP A 76 -0.62 -10.11 -26.68
CA TRP A 76 -1.35 -11.34 -26.42
C TRP A 76 -1.65 -11.51 -24.92
N LYS A 77 -2.81 -12.08 -24.63
CA LYS A 77 -3.31 -12.33 -23.28
C LYS A 77 -3.98 -13.68 -23.24
N LEU A 78 -3.71 -14.47 -22.22
CA LEU A 78 -4.40 -15.73 -21.98
C LEU A 78 -4.58 -16.01 -20.48
N GLU A 79 -5.42 -16.98 -20.18
CA GLU A 79 -5.67 -17.45 -18.83
C GLU A 79 -5.41 -18.96 -18.77
N LEU A 80 -4.54 -19.37 -17.85
CA LEU A 80 -4.44 -20.77 -17.44
C LEU A 80 -5.62 -21.08 -16.52
N ASP A 81 -6.16 -22.29 -16.60
CA ASP A 81 -7.23 -22.73 -15.71
C ASP A 81 -6.76 -22.69 -14.25
N ALA A 82 -7.72 -22.51 -13.34
CA ALA A 82 -7.45 -22.49 -11.91
C ALA A 82 -6.72 -23.77 -11.45
N MET A 83 -5.65 -23.58 -10.70
CA MET A 83 -4.77 -24.67 -10.24
C MET A 83 -4.80 -24.77 -8.71
N PRO A 84 -4.64 -25.97 -8.13
CA PRO A 84 -4.34 -26.10 -6.72
C PRO A 84 -2.93 -25.59 -6.40
N ALA A 85 -2.69 -25.19 -5.14
CA ALA A 85 -1.35 -24.86 -4.69
C ALA A 85 -0.36 -26.00 -4.90
N SER A 86 0.87 -25.65 -5.24
CA SER A 86 1.97 -26.62 -5.36
C SER A 86 3.31 -25.94 -5.06
N SER A 87 4.08 -26.55 -4.20
CA SER A 87 5.49 -26.22 -3.97
C SER A 87 6.45 -26.92 -4.94
N ASP A 88 5.93 -27.76 -5.83
CA ASP A 88 6.74 -28.40 -6.88
C ASP A 88 7.17 -27.35 -7.89
N ALA A 89 8.46 -27.21 -8.05
CA ALA A 89 9.05 -26.31 -9.03
C ALA A 89 8.75 -26.79 -10.47
N ARG A 90 8.06 -25.96 -11.25
CA ARG A 90 7.70 -26.27 -12.62
C ARG A 90 8.28 -25.23 -13.57
N THR A 91 8.39 -25.58 -14.85
CA THR A 91 8.80 -24.66 -15.91
C THR A 91 7.58 -24.19 -16.67
N LEU A 92 7.38 -22.85 -16.76
CA LEU A 92 6.43 -22.25 -17.66
C LEU A 92 7.13 -22.00 -19.00
N LYS A 93 6.55 -22.51 -20.08
CA LYS A 93 7.09 -22.36 -21.43
C LYS A 93 6.16 -21.51 -22.27
N VAL A 94 6.73 -20.59 -23.03
CA VAL A 94 6.00 -19.75 -23.99
C VAL A 94 6.68 -19.89 -25.34
N SER A 95 5.89 -20.12 -26.37
CA SER A 95 6.38 -20.17 -27.77
C SER A 95 5.43 -19.46 -28.68
N SER A 96 5.92 -19.02 -29.84
CA SER A 96 5.08 -18.52 -30.92
C SER A 96 5.50 -19.16 -32.26
N LYS A 97 4.59 -19.18 -33.22
CA LYS A 97 4.82 -19.81 -34.50
C LYS A 97 6.00 -19.21 -35.27
N GLY A 98 6.36 -17.97 -35.01
CA GLY A 98 7.49 -17.25 -35.64
C GLY A 98 8.80 -17.25 -34.84
N ASP A 99 8.79 -17.74 -33.59
CA ASP A 99 9.96 -17.76 -32.72
C ASP A 99 10.49 -19.17 -32.50
N THR A 100 11.74 -19.40 -32.90
CA THR A 100 12.42 -20.70 -32.76
C THR A 100 13.04 -20.94 -31.39
N LYS A 101 13.15 -19.91 -30.53
CA LYS A 101 13.80 -20.04 -29.23
C LYS A 101 12.81 -20.31 -28.09
N GLY A 102 11.64 -19.65 -28.11
CA GLY A 102 10.71 -19.68 -27.01
C GLY A 102 11.24 -19.04 -25.74
N ILE A 103 10.42 -19.01 -24.70
CA ILE A 103 10.78 -18.51 -23.37
C ILE A 103 10.53 -19.63 -22.36
N GLU A 104 11.48 -19.92 -21.49
CA GLU A 104 11.33 -20.86 -20.39
C GLU A 104 11.58 -20.15 -19.06
N LEU A 105 10.58 -20.17 -18.18
CA LEU A 105 10.70 -19.66 -16.82
C LEU A 105 10.74 -20.82 -15.84
N ALA A 106 11.91 -21.07 -15.28
CA ALA A 106 12.14 -22.17 -14.33
C ALA A 106 11.65 -21.83 -12.91
N ASN A 107 11.40 -22.88 -12.13
CA ASN A 107 11.09 -22.78 -10.69
C ASN A 107 9.85 -21.94 -10.38
N VAL A 108 8.79 -22.06 -11.20
CA VAL A 108 7.50 -21.43 -11.00
C VAL A 108 6.68 -22.27 -10.03
N LEU A 109 6.15 -21.63 -8.98
CA LEU A 109 5.27 -22.24 -7.98
C LEU A 109 3.81 -21.81 -8.20
N VAL A 110 2.88 -22.51 -7.57
CA VAL A 110 1.47 -22.11 -7.50
C VAL A 110 1.07 -21.89 -6.04
N GLY A 111 0.53 -20.74 -5.72
CA GLY A 111 0.19 -20.36 -4.35
C GLY A 111 -0.62 -19.07 -4.25
N GLU A 112 -0.45 -18.33 -3.19
CA GLU A 112 -1.16 -17.07 -2.96
C GLU A 112 -0.32 -15.87 -3.38
N VAL A 113 -0.85 -15.00 -4.22
CA VAL A 113 -0.15 -13.81 -4.72
C VAL A 113 -0.78 -12.54 -4.15
N TRP A 114 0.03 -11.71 -3.50
CA TRP A 114 -0.41 -10.47 -2.86
C TRP A 114 0.38 -9.27 -3.36
N VAL A 115 -0.33 -8.17 -3.67
CA VAL A 115 0.29 -6.86 -3.92
C VAL A 115 0.53 -6.16 -2.58
N CYS A 116 1.76 -5.69 -2.36
CA CYS A 116 2.19 -5.00 -1.15
C CYS A 116 2.57 -3.57 -1.53
N SER A 117 1.70 -2.59 -1.25
CA SER A 117 1.89 -1.23 -1.74
C SER A 117 1.71 -0.16 -0.65
N GLY A 118 2.16 1.05 -0.95
CA GLY A 118 2.16 2.18 -0.03
C GLY A 118 3.45 2.98 -0.06
N GLN A 119 3.87 3.48 1.11
CA GLN A 119 5.07 4.30 1.20
C GLN A 119 6.22 3.61 1.97
N SER A 120 7.12 4.39 2.57
CA SER A 120 8.35 3.88 3.23
C SER A 120 8.10 2.80 4.28
N ASN A 121 7.02 2.90 5.05
CA ASN A 121 6.67 1.89 6.04
C ASN A 121 6.24 0.55 5.42
N MET A 122 5.76 0.54 4.16
CA MET A 122 5.59 -0.69 3.38
C MET A 122 6.89 -1.10 2.68
N GLY A 123 7.64 -0.15 2.13
CA GLY A 123 8.85 -0.45 1.35
C GLY A 123 10.10 -0.78 2.18
N GLY A 124 10.08 -0.51 3.49
CA GLY A 124 11.23 -0.74 4.38
C GLY A 124 11.66 -2.21 4.41
N ALA A 125 12.92 -2.45 4.04
CA ALA A 125 13.46 -3.80 3.92
C ALA A 125 13.79 -4.43 5.28
N MET A 126 13.76 -5.76 5.35
CA MET A 126 14.13 -6.56 6.53
C MET A 126 15.50 -6.18 7.09
N SER A 127 16.49 -5.84 6.24
CA SER A 127 17.82 -5.41 6.69
C SER A 127 17.80 -4.27 7.71
N SER A 128 16.78 -3.39 7.68
CA SER A 128 16.64 -2.31 8.65
C SER A 128 16.30 -2.80 10.06
N LEU A 129 15.85 -4.04 10.21
CA LEU A 129 15.45 -4.67 11.48
C LEU A 129 16.52 -5.62 12.04
N ARG A 130 17.61 -5.89 11.31
CA ARG A 130 18.58 -6.92 11.64
C ARG A 130 19.18 -6.78 13.05
N ALA A 131 19.44 -5.55 13.49
CA ALA A 131 20.00 -5.29 14.82
C ALA A 131 19.02 -5.61 15.96
N GLY A 132 17.71 -5.42 15.74
CA GLY A 132 16.66 -5.61 16.75
C GLY A 132 16.01 -6.98 16.76
N ALA A 133 16.08 -7.72 15.66
CA ALA A 133 15.41 -9.00 15.48
C ALA A 133 16.30 -10.06 14.79
N PRO A 134 17.48 -10.37 15.30
CA PRO A 134 18.42 -11.27 14.62
C PRO A 134 17.89 -12.70 14.41
N ALA A 135 16.99 -13.17 15.28
CA ALA A 135 16.37 -14.49 15.15
C ALA A 135 15.52 -14.66 13.89
N ASP A 136 14.92 -13.57 13.38
CA ASP A 136 14.08 -13.61 12.18
C ASP A 136 14.90 -13.84 10.89
N PHE A 137 16.22 -13.71 10.97
CA PHE A 137 17.16 -13.95 9.88
C PHE A 137 17.82 -15.34 9.91
N ALA A 138 17.46 -16.17 10.87
CA ALA A 138 18.03 -17.50 11.05
C ALA A 138 17.26 -18.60 10.30
N GLU A 139 16.01 -18.33 9.88
CA GLU A 139 15.15 -19.29 9.19
C GLU A 139 14.98 -18.90 7.72
N ALA A 140 15.08 -19.86 6.82
CA ALA A 140 14.82 -19.69 5.39
C ALA A 140 13.37 -20.09 5.05
N PHE A 141 12.72 -19.29 4.23
CA PHE A 141 11.35 -19.53 3.73
C PHE A 141 11.35 -19.64 2.20
N PRO A 142 11.91 -20.71 1.62
CA PRO A 142 12.10 -20.79 0.15
C PRO A 142 10.79 -20.80 -0.64
N ASN A 143 9.66 -21.08 -0.02
CA ASN A 143 8.33 -21.01 -0.63
C ASN A 143 7.64 -19.65 -0.47
N ILE A 144 8.25 -18.70 0.24
CA ILE A 144 7.90 -17.30 0.18
C ILE A 144 8.79 -16.66 -0.89
N ARG A 145 8.16 -16.12 -1.92
CA ARG A 145 8.83 -15.46 -3.05
C ARG A 145 8.42 -14.01 -3.10
N TYR A 146 9.33 -13.14 -3.49
CA TYR A 146 9.01 -11.73 -3.66
C TYR A 146 9.68 -11.15 -4.89
N CYS A 147 9.08 -10.11 -5.40
CA CYS A 147 9.68 -9.21 -6.36
C CYS A 147 9.41 -7.76 -5.96
N THR A 148 10.30 -6.86 -6.39
CA THR A 148 10.15 -5.42 -6.15
C THR A 148 9.97 -4.71 -7.48
N VAL A 149 8.86 -3.97 -7.62
CA VAL A 149 8.57 -3.17 -8.79
C VAL A 149 9.54 -1.98 -8.82
N PRO A 150 10.26 -1.74 -9.93
CA PRO A 150 11.15 -0.60 -10.07
C PRO A 150 10.42 0.72 -9.88
N LEU A 151 11.07 1.68 -9.22
CA LEU A 151 10.51 3.01 -9.01
C LEU A 151 10.36 3.75 -10.35
N LEU A 152 9.12 3.95 -10.74
CA LEU A 152 8.77 4.67 -11.97
C LEU A 152 7.50 5.49 -11.74
N GLY A 153 7.62 6.81 -11.84
CA GLY A 153 6.46 7.67 -12.00
C GLY A 153 6.27 7.98 -13.48
N ALA A 154 5.04 7.90 -13.95
CA ALA A 154 4.71 8.16 -15.35
C ALA A 154 3.46 9.04 -15.47
N TYR A 155 3.49 9.99 -16.42
CA TYR A 155 2.33 10.82 -16.71
C TYR A 155 1.22 10.00 -17.41
N ARG A 156 1.61 9.11 -18.32
CA ARG A 156 0.69 8.20 -19.03
C ARG A 156 0.78 6.79 -18.46
N PRO A 157 -0.32 6.02 -18.45
CA PRO A 157 -0.29 4.63 -18.02
C PRO A 157 0.75 3.83 -18.81
N LYS A 158 1.55 3.05 -18.10
CA LYS A 158 2.48 2.09 -18.71
C LYS A 158 1.78 0.75 -18.88
N GLU A 159 2.10 0.07 -19.95
CA GLU A 159 1.57 -1.27 -20.26
C GLU A 159 2.43 -2.37 -19.64
N ASP A 160 3.68 -2.07 -19.32
CA ASP A 160 4.67 -3.01 -18.81
C ASP A 160 5.56 -2.38 -17.74
N VAL A 161 6.17 -3.22 -16.94
CA VAL A 161 7.26 -2.85 -16.04
C VAL A 161 8.59 -3.35 -16.63
N ALA A 162 9.71 -2.73 -16.25
CA ALA A 162 11.02 -3.31 -16.55
C ALA A 162 11.10 -4.73 -15.97
N SER A 163 11.87 -5.60 -16.60
CA SER A 163 12.05 -6.99 -16.15
C SER A 163 12.37 -7.07 -14.67
N ILE A 164 11.57 -7.81 -13.92
CA ILE A 164 11.64 -7.93 -12.46
C ILE A 164 12.28 -9.27 -12.10
N GLN A 165 13.09 -9.25 -11.07
CA GLN A 165 13.67 -10.47 -10.52
C GLN A 165 12.85 -10.97 -9.32
N TRP A 166 12.25 -12.16 -9.45
CA TRP A 166 11.67 -12.88 -8.33
C TRP A 166 12.75 -13.61 -7.52
N ARG A 167 12.68 -13.48 -6.20
CA ARG A 167 13.64 -14.07 -5.25
C ARG A 167 12.91 -14.88 -4.19
N ALA A 168 13.55 -15.96 -3.73
CA ALA A 168 13.10 -16.67 -2.54
C ALA A 168 13.49 -15.88 -1.28
N CYS A 169 12.71 -15.95 -0.22
CA CYS A 169 13.08 -15.46 1.11
C CYS A 169 14.00 -16.48 1.79
N ASP A 170 15.16 -16.75 1.17
CA ASP A 170 16.25 -17.53 1.75
C ASP A 170 17.24 -16.62 2.52
N LEU A 171 18.23 -17.21 3.17
CA LEU A 171 19.20 -16.48 3.99
C LEU A 171 20.04 -15.45 3.19
N ALA A 172 20.16 -15.62 1.86
CA ALA A 172 20.88 -14.69 1.00
C ALA A 172 20.03 -13.48 0.57
N ASN A 173 18.71 -13.62 0.54
CA ASN A 173 17.80 -12.63 -0.04
C ASN A 173 16.85 -11.97 0.97
N ILE A 174 16.70 -12.52 2.19
CA ILE A 174 15.77 -12.02 3.20
C ILE A 174 16.01 -10.54 3.56
N ASP A 175 17.22 -10.05 3.46
CA ASP A 175 17.58 -8.66 3.72
C ASP A 175 16.84 -7.64 2.84
N PHE A 176 16.46 -8.04 1.64
CA PHE A 176 15.94 -7.14 0.61
C PHE A 176 14.42 -7.13 0.51
N VAL A 177 13.73 -8.07 1.16
CA VAL A 177 12.26 -8.10 1.15
C VAL A 177 11.68 -7.01 2.07
N SER A 178 10.52 -6.46 1.70
CA SER A 178 9.72 -5.59 2.56
C SER A 178 9.42 -6.26 3.89
N ALA A 179 9.75 -5.62 5.01
CA ALA A 179 9.57 -6.20 6.33
C ALA A 179 8.09 -6.52 6.65
N PRO A 180 7.12 -5.58 6.54
CA PRO A 180 5.72 -5.92 6.81
C PRO A 180 5.17 -6.97 5.85
N ALA A 181 5.60 -6.96 4.57
CA ALA A 181 5.18 -7.97 3.60
C ALA A 181 5.76 -9.35 3.93
N PHE A 182 7.02 -9.43 4.37
CA PHE A 182 7.63 -10.68 4.81
C PHE A 182 6.92 -11.28 6.01
N TYR A 183 6.69 -10.50 7.08
CA TYR A 183 5.99 -11.00 8.27
C TYR A 183 4.55 -11.42 7.97
N PHE A 184 3.85 -10.66 7.13
CA PHE A 184 2.55 -11.06 6.62
C PHE A 184 2.60 -12.40 5.90
N ALA A 185 3.52 -12.58 4.97
CA ALA A 185 3.66 -13.81 4.21
C ALA A 185 4.14 -14.97 5.09
N ARG A 186 5.06 -14.73 6.04
CA ARG A 186 5.54 -15.74 6.98
C ARG A 186 4.38 -16.33 7.79
N ASP A 187 3.53 -15.48 8.34
CA ASP A 187 2.42 -15.93 9.17
C ASP A 187 1.34 -16.64 8.35
N LEU A 188 1.05 -16.14 7.12
CA LEU A 188 0.19 -16.87 6.19
C LEU A 188 0.79 -18.22 5.77
N TYR A 189 2.07 -18.27 5.42
CA TYR A 189 2.75 -19.51 5.04
C TYR A 189 2.74 -20.54 6.16
N ARG A 190 3.03 -20.11 7.39
CA ARG A 190 3.00 -20.99 8.57
C ARG A 190 1.60 -21.58 8.82
N HIS A 191 0.57 -20.84 8.45
CA HIS A 191 -0.82 -21.26 8.62
C HIS A 191 -1.35 -22.08 7.42
N LEU A 192 -1.24 -21.54 6.21
CA LEU A 192 -1.82 -22.15 4.99
C LEU A 192 -0.98 -23.30 4.43
N LYS A 193 0.35 -23.31 4.70
CA LYS A 193 1.32 -24.27 4.16
C LYS A 193 1.38 -24.31 2.62
N VAL A 194 1.08 -23.19 1.96
CA VAL A 194 1.13 -23.03 0.50
C VAL A 194 2.16 -21.96 0.13
N PRO A 195 2.74 -21.97 -1.09
CA PRO A 195 3.63 -20.92 -1.54
C PRO A 195 2.96 -19.53 -1.47
N ILE A 196 3.74 -18.49 -1.13
CA ILE A 196 3.29 -17.10 -1.09
C ILE A 196 4.16 -16.26 -2.01
N GLY A 197 3.54 -15.53 -2.94
CA GLY A 197 4.18 -14.56 -3.83
C GLY A 197 3.84 -13.13 -3.41
N LEU A 198 4.86 -12.29 -3.23
CA LEU A 198 4.73 -10.89 -2.85
C LEU A 198 5.18 -9.99 -4.00
N ILE A 199 4.30 -9.15 -4.51
CA ILE A 199 4.62 -8.10 -5.47
C ILE A 199 4.72 -6.79 -4.70
N VAL A 200 5.96 -6.36 -4.39
CA VAL A 200 6.19 -5.15 -3.60
C VAL A 200 6.28 -3.94 -4.54
N SER A 201 5.29 -3.07 -4.45
CA SER A 201 5.20 -1.81 -5.22
C SER A 201 4.98 -0.64 -4.27
N ALA A 202 6.06 -0.12 -3.68
CA ALA A 202 6.01 0.93 -2.67
C ALA A 202 7.08 1.99 -2.91
N ASN A 203 6.77 3.26 -2.55
CA ASN A 203 7.70 4.38 -2.69
C ASN A 203 7.62 5.31 -1.48
N GLY A 204 8.75 5.51 -0.79
CA GLY A 204 8.83 6.32 0.42
C GLY A 204 8.48 7.79 0.22
N GLY A 205 7.83 8.40 1.22
CA GLY A 205 7.47 9.82 1.23
C GLY A 205 6.42 10.21 0.19
N THR A 206 5.56 9.28 -0.24
CA THR A 206 4.52 9.54 -1.24
C THR A 206 3.15 9.64 -0.58
N ALA A 207 2.33 10.54 -1.10
CA ALA A 207 0.96 10.74 -0.68
C ALA A 207 0.01 9.78 -1.45
N VAL A 208 -1.20 9.59 -0.93
CA VAL A 208 -2.19 8.67 -1.53
C VAL A 208 -2.52 9.04 -2.98
N GLU A 209 -2.58 10.34 -3.28
CA GLU A 209 -2.91 10.88 -4.61
C GLU A 209 -1.96 10.39 -5.72
N CYS A 210 -0.72 10.04 -5.39
CA CYS A 210 0.22 9.47 -6.38
C CYS A 210 -0.20 8.08 -6.89
N TRP A 211 -1.00 7.37 -6.11
CA TRP A 211 -1.38 5.97 -6.32
C TRP A 211 -2.80 5.80 -6.88
N LEU A 212 -3.47 6.89 -7.18
CA LEU A 212 -4.82 6.90 -7.74
C LEU A 212 -4.79 6.86 -9.27
N PRO A 213 -5.57 6.02 -9.96
CA PRO A 213 -5.88 6.26 -11.37
C PRO A 213 -6.70 7.54 -11.54
N ARG A 214 -6.62 8.18 -12.70
CA ARG A 214 -7.34 9.46 -12.94
C ARG A 214 -8.82 9.42 -12.55
N ALA A 215 -9.51 8.33 -12.86
CA ALA A 215 -10.93 8.16 -12.51
C ALA A 215 -11.20 8.17 -11.00
N ALA A 216 -10.20 7.89 -10.16
CA ALA A 216 -10.37 7.91 -8.71
C ALA A 216 -10.45 9.33 -8.11
N PHE A 217 -10.11 10.36 -8.88
CA PHE A 217 -10.27 11.76 -8.47
C PHE A 217 -11.67 12.31 -8.74
N ASP A 218 -12.51 11.58 -9.47
CA ASP A 218 -13.87 12.03 -9.82
C ASP A 218 -14.90 11.63 -8.75
N VAL A 219 -14.64 12.01 -7.50
CA VAL A 219 -15.57 11.81 -6.38
C VAL A 219 -16.41 13.07 -6.15
N ASP A 220 -15.74 14.22 -6.04
CA ASP A 220 -16.35 15.53 -5.84
C ASP A 220 -15.43 16.67 -6.34
N ASP A 221 -15.85 17.93 -6.15
CA ASP A 221 -15.08 19.08 -6.62
C ASP A 221 -13.73 19.21 -5.91
N GLU A 222 -13.63 18.85 -4.64
CA GLU A 222 -12.38 18.91 -3.88
C GLU A 222 -11.35 17.93 -4.43
N THR A 223 -11.74 16.69 -4.65
CA THR A 223 -10.83 15.66 -5.17
C THR A 223 -10.46 15.93 -6.63
N ARG A 224 -11.40 16.42 -7.47
CA ARG A 224 -11.10 16.88 -8.83
C ARG A 224 -10.10 18.04 -8.85
N ALA A 225 -10.23 18.99 -7.91
CA ALA A 225 -9.34 20.15 -7.83
C ALA A 225 -7.89 19.76 -7.55
N VAL A 226 -7.64 18.67 -6.80
CA VAL A 226 -6.27 18.17 -6.56
C VAL A 226 -5.58 17.80 -7.87
N LEU A 227 -6.25 17.05 -8.74
CA LEU A 227 -5.69 16.69 -10.05
C LEU A 227 -5.55 17.92 -10.96
N ALA A 228 -6.58 18.79 -11.01
CA ALA A 228 -6.56 19.99 -11.85
C ALA A 228 -5.43 20.96 -11.46
N GLN A 229 -5.13 21.12 -10.17
CA GLN A 229 -4.01 21.94 -9.71
C GLN A 229 -2.67 21.39 -10.22
N TRP A 230 -2.49 20.09 -10.26
CA TRP A 230 -1.29 19.44 -10.80
C TRP A 230 -1.15 19.63 -12.31
N GLU A 231 -2.24 19.41 -13.04
CA GLU A 231 -2.24 19.64 -14.49
C GLU A 231 -1.80 21.07 -14.82
N LYS A 232 -2.29 22.07 -14.07
CA LYS A 232 -1.88 23.47 -14.22
C LYS A 232 -0.39 23.70 -13.93
N GLN A 233 0.20 22.97 -12.97
CA GLN A 233 1.64 23.08 -12.70
C GLN A 233 2.48 22.47 -13.84
N LEU A 234 2.02 21.34 -14.41
CA LEU A 234 2.68 20.72 -15.56
C LEU A 234 2.58 21.61 -16.81
N ASP A 235 1.44 22.31 -17.01
CA ASP A 235 1.26 23.26 -18.12
C ASP A 235 2.25 24.43 -18.07
N ALA A 236 2.73 24.79 -16.90
CA ALA A 236 3.70 25.87 -16.71
C ALA A 236 5.13 25.49 -17.11
N VAL A 237 5.42 24.21 -17.36
CA VAL A 237 6.74 23.71 -17.72
C VAL A 237 6.71 23.13 -19.14
N PRO A 238 7.45 23.72 -20.09
CA PRO A 238 7.54 23.16 -21.45
C PRO A 238 7.95 21.68 -21.44
N ASP A 239 7.31 20.87 -22.27
CA ASP A 239 7.56 19.43 -22.44
C ASP A 239 7.38 18.57 -21.15
N ALA A 240 6.84 19.14 -20.06
CA ALA A 240 6.72 18.42 -18.79
C ALA A 240 5.99 17.09 -18.91
N ARG A 241 4.91 17.03 -19.71
CA ARG A 241 4.13 15.80 -19.90
C ARG A 241 4.86 14.77 -20.76
N ASP A 242 5.58 15.19 -21.77
CA ASP A 242 6.28 14.29 -22.68
C ASP A 242 7.58 13.76 -22.08
N LYS A 243 8.26 14.58 -21.27
CA LYS A 243 9.51 14.24 -20.58
C LYS A 243 9.29 13.88 -19.09
N TYR A 244 8.05 13.62 -18.68
CA TYR A 244 7.74 13.39 -17.27
C TYR A 244 8.56 12.24 -16.66
N ASP A 245 8.72 11.14 -17.37
CA ASP A 245 9.48 9.98 -16.91
C ASP A 245 10.95 10.37 -16.63
N GLU A 246 11.58 11.18 -17.48
CA GLU A 246 12.94 11.68 -17.29
C GLU A 246 13.05 12.60 -16.07
N TYR A 247 12.10 13.52 -15.92
CA TYR A 247 12.02 14.40 -14.75
C TYR A 247 11.81 13.61 -13.46
N TYR A 248 10.97 12.57 -13.51
CA TYR A 248 10.75 11.69 -12.36
C TYR A 248 12.06 10.99 -11.95
N GLN A 249 12.78 10.37 -12.88
CA GLN A 249 14.06 9.71 -12.60
C GLN A 249 15.11 10.69 -12.06
N LYS A 250 15.18 11.89 -12.61
CA LYS A 250 16.05 12.96 -12.11
C LYS A 250 15.70 13.33 -10.66
N GLY A 251 14.43 13.49 -10.35
CA GLY A 251 13.96 13.78 -8.99
C GLY A 251 14.23 12.66 -7.99
N VAL A 252 14.03 11.40 -8.40
CA VAL A 252 14.35 10.22 -7.58
C VAL A 252 15.84 10.21 -7.26
N LYS A 253 16.69 10.40 -8.27
CA LYS A 253 18.14 10.44 -8.08
C LYS A 253 18.57 11.57 -7.15
N ALA A 254 18.07 12.79 -7.36
CA ALA A 254 18.37 13.95 -6.52
C ALA A 254 17.97 13.71 -5.05
N ASN A 255 16.80 13.10 -4.81
CA ASN A 255 16.36 12.73 -3.46
C ASN A 255 17.23 11.65 -2.83
N GLN A 256 17.64 10.64 -3.58
CA GLN A 256 18.53 9.59 -3.06
C GLN A 256 19.90 10.18 -2.72
N ASP A 257 20.45 11.01 -3.61
CA ASP A 257 21.74 11.68 -3.38
C ASP A 257 21.67 12.57 -2.13
N TYR A 258 20.62 13.38 -1.98
CA TYR A 258 20.39 14.19 -0.78
C TYR A 258 20.28 13.32 0.48
N TYR A 259 19.48 12.27 0.45
CA TYR A 259 19.27 11.39 1.60
C TYR A 259 20.58 10.73 2.07
N TYR A 260 21.31 10.09 1.17
CA TYR A 260 22.50 9.33 1.55
C TYR A 260 23.75 10.21 1.76
N LYS A 261 23.90 11.31 0.99
CA LYS A 261 25.11 12.13 1.02
C LYS A 261 25.02 13.33 1.99
N SER A 262 23.80 13.77 2.35
CA SER A 262 23.59 14.96 3.16
C SER A 262 22.75 14.66 4.42
N TYR A 263 21.55 14.12 4.26
CA TYR A 263 20.60 13.97 5.36
C TYR A 263 21.02 12.88 6.37
N LEU A 264 21.38 11.69 5.91
CA LEU A 264 21.77 10.58 6.80
C LEU A 264 23.06 10.87 7.58
N PRO A 265 24.14 11.45 7.02
CA PRO A 265 25.28 11.94 7.79
C PRO A 265 24.88 12.98 8.84
N TRP A 266 24.05 13.95 8.44
CA TRP A 266 23.56 14.99 9.35
C TRP A 266 22.76 14.42 10.53
N THR A 267 21.90 13.43 10.36
CA THR A 267 21.17 12.81 11.48
C THR A 267 22.12 12.22 12.52
N LYS A 268 23.24 11.62 12.11
CA LYS A 268 24.27 11.09 13.00
C LYS A 268 24.98 12.23 13.78
N GLU A 269 25.24 13.35 13.11
CA GLU A 269 25.81 14.54 13.77
C GLU A 269 24.84 15.14 14.80
N VAL A 270 23.55 15.17 14.47
CA VAL A 270 22.48 15.61 15.41
C VAL A 270 22.44 14.72 16.65
N GLU A 271 22.48 13.41 16.47
CA GLU A 271 22.50 12.45 17.60
C GLU A 271 23.76 12.63 18.46
N ALA A 272 24.93 12.76 17.84
CA ALA A 272 26.18 12.98 18.54
C ALA A 272 26.19 14.33 19.30
N ALA A 273 25.65 15.39 18.70
CA ALA A 273 25.53 16.70 19.37
C ALA A 273 24.59 16.64 20.58
N LYS A 274 23.42 15.99 20.45
CA LYS A 274 22.49 15.77 21.55
C LYS A 274 23.12 14.97 22.68
N ALA A 275 23.83 13.88 22.37
CA ALA A 275 24.53 13.06 23.35
C ALA A 275 25.62 13.85 24.11
N ALA A 276 26.26 14.82 23.43
CA ALA A 276 27.29 15.70 24.00
C ALA A 276 26.72 16.97 24.68
N GLY A 277 25.37 17.13 24.75
CA GLY A 277 24.72 18.33 25.30
C GLY A 277 24.96 19.61 24.49
N LYS A 278 25.29 19.48 23.19
CA LYS A 278 25.55 20.57 22.25
C LYS A 278 24.31 20.87 21.40
N THR A 279 24.25 22.10 20.87
CA THR A 279 23.22 22.46 19.89
C THR A 279 23.44 21.66 18.59
N PRO A 280 22.41 20.94 18.10
CA PRO A 280 22.50 20.23 16.84
C PRO A 280 22.79 21.17 15.66
N PRO A 281 23.54 20.71 14.64
CA PRO A 281 23.75 21.45 13.40
C PRO A 281 22.43 21.67 12.65
N PRO A 282 22.30 22.76 11.87
CA PRO A 282 21.13 22.99 11.04
C PRO A 282 21.00 21.88 9.97
N GLN A 283 19.76 21.60 9.57
CA GLN A 283 19.51 20.63 8.51
C GLN A 283 20.14 21.13 7.19
N PRO A 284 20.80 20.26 6.42
CA PRO A 284 21.33 20.63 5.13
C PRO A 284 20.19 21.05 4.18
N PRO A 285 20.43 22.03 3.28
CA PRO A 285 19.43 22.46 2.32
C PRO A 285 19.06 21.31 1.37
N ASP A 286 17.82 21.32 0.87
CA ASP A 286 17.36 20.38 -0.14
C ASP A 286 18.24 20.46 -1.41
N SER A 287 18.25 19.36 -2.19
CA SER A 287 19.01 19.32 -3.45
C SER A 287 18.54 20.41 -4.42
N SER A 288 19.49 21.13 -5.02
CA SER A 288 19.22 22.09 -6.10
C SER A 288 18.86 21.45 -7.44
N ASP A 289 19.14 20.15 -7.58
CA ASP A 289 18.95 19.40 -8.83
C ASP A 289 17.57 18.76 -8.99
N VAL A 290 16.60 19.22 -8.21
CA VAL A 290 15.21 18.75 -8.34
C VAL A 290 14.56 19.31 -9.61
N PRO A 291 13.63 18.56 -10.23
CA PRO A 291 12.81 19.07 -11.32
C PRO A 291 12.06 20.35 -10.94
N PRO A 292 11.69 21.20 -11.90
CA PRO A 292 10.99 22.47 -11.65
C PRO A 292 9.57 22.31 -11.11
N PHE A 293 9.11 21.07 -10.92
CA PHE A 293 7.85 20.71 -10.29
C PHE A 293 8.05 19.50 -9.38
N ASN A 294 7.15 19.30 -8.45
CA ASN A 294 7.18 18.10 -7.61
C ASN A 294 6.95 16.85 -8.48
N PHE A 295 7.95 15.99 -8.56
CA PHE A 295 7.89 14.76 -9.36
C PHE A 295 6.98 13.68 -8.74
N ARG A 296 6.57 13.82 -7.46
CA ARG A 296 5.59 12.96 -6.78
C ARG A 296 4.18 13.50 -6.99
N VAL A 297 3.72 13.47 -8.21
CA VAL A 297 2.45 14.08 -8.61
C VAL A 297 1.30 13.07 -8.53
N PRO A 298 0.06 13.55 -8.43
CA PRO A 298 -1.12 12.72 -8.53
C PRO A 298 -1.08 11.78 -9.73
N ASN A 299 -1.53 10.53 -9.56
CA ASN A 299 -1.63 9.48 -10.56
C ASN A 299 -0.30 8.88 -11.07
N SER A 300 0.86 9.51 -10.82
CA SER A 300 2.11 9.11 -11.48
C SER A 300 2.60 7.71 -11.11
N LEU A 301 2.52 7.34 -9.82
CA LEU A 301 2.94 6.02 -9.37
C LEU A 301 1.93 4.93 -9.74
N TYR A 302 0.64 5.27 -9.77
CA TYR A 302 -0.35 4.38 -10.33
C TYR A 302 0.02 4.01 -11.78
N ASN A 303 0.27 5.00 -12.62
CA ASN A 303 0.60 4.80 -14.03
C ASN A 303 1.86 3.98 -14.25
N GLY A 304 2.90 4.21 -13.44
CA GLY A 304 4.20 3.55 -13.62
C GLY A 304 4.37 2.24 -12.86
N MET A 305 3.72 2.07 -11.72
CA MET A 305 4.03 1.00 -10.78
C MET A 305 2.83 0.10 -10.44
N ILE A 306 1.60 0.51 -10.73
CA ILE A 306 0.39 -0.27 -10.45
C ILE A 306 -0.31 -0.70 -11.73
N GLN A 307 -0.55 0.23 -12.65
CA GLN A 307 -1.25 -0.05 -13.91
C GLN A 307 -0.66 -1.25 -14.69
N PRO A 308 0.67 -1.41 -14.80
CA PRO A 308 1.26 -2.56 -15.51
C PRO A 308 0.99 -3.92 -14.84
N LEU A 309 0.60 -3.91 -13.56
CA LEU A 309 0.33 -5.12 -12.78
C LEU A 309 -1.12 -5.58 -12.86
N THR A 310 -2.02 -4.74 -13.36
CA THR A 310 -3.48 -4.97 -13.26
C THR A 310 -3.98 -6.20 -14.02
N PHE A 311 -3.18 -6.77 -14.92
CA PHE A 311 -3.51 -8.03 -15.57
C PHE A 311 -3.04 -9.28 -14.80
N VAL A 312 -2.16 -9.12 -13.79
CA VAL A 312 -1.70 -10.27 -12.97
C VAL A 312 -2.81 -10.74 -12.04
N THR A 313 -3.05 -12.05 -11.97
CA THR A 313 -4.02 -12.60 -11.02
C THR A 313 -3.44 -12.56 -9.61
N ILE A 314 -4.17 -11.96 -8.69
CA ILE A 314 -3.79 -11.80 -7.29
C ILE A 314 -4.91 -12.27 -6.35
N ARG A 315 -4.56 -12.63 -5.12
CA ARG A 315 -5.54 -12.88 -4.05
C ARG A 315 -6.07 -11.58 -3.45
N GLY A 316 -5.20 -10.59 -3.27
CA GLY A 316 -5.54 -9.33 -2.63
C GLY A 316 -4.38 -8.34 -2.55
N ALA A 317 -4.60 -7.25 -1.84
CA ALA A 317 -3.59 -6.21 -1.63
C ALA A 317 -3.48 -5.84 -0.14
N ILE A 318 -2.26 -5.54 0.30
CA ILE A 318 -1.96 -4.90 1.58
C ILE A 318 -1.42 -3.50 1.33
N TRP A 319 -1.87 -2.52 2.13
CA TRP A 319 -1.60 -1.10 1.93
C TRP A 319 -1.13 -0.43 3.21
N TYR A 320 0.06 0.19 3.20
CA TYR A 320 0.60 0.92 4.34
C TYR A 320 1.05 2.31 3.92
N GLN A 321 0.20 3.31 4.14
CA GLN A 321 0.41 4.72 3.79
C GLN A 321 -0.49 5.62 4.65
N GLY A 322 -0.10 6.88 4.85
CA GLY A 322 -0.87 7.90 5.54
C GLY A 322 -0.01 8.93 6.26
N GLU A 323 1.29 8.67 6.41
CA GLU A 323 2.25 9.57 7.06
C GLU A 323 2.40 10.86 6.26
N ASN A 324 2.50 10.76 4.93
CA ASN A 324 2.58 11.90 4.02
C ASN A 324 1.25 12.15 3.31
N GLY A 325 0.95 13.42 3.06
CA GLY A 325 -0.22 13.89 2.32
C GLY A 325 -0.39 15.39 2.50
N SER A 326 -0.77 16.08 1.44
CA SER A 326 -0.99 17.53 1.39
C SER A 326 -2.47 17.91 1.29
N VAL A 327 -3.34 16.92 1.14
CA VAL A 327 -4.78 17.11 0.99
C VAL A 327 -5.49 17.19 2.36
N THR A 328 -6.72 17.68 2.37
CA THR A 328 -7.55 17.68 3.58
C THR A 328 -7.83 16.25 4.07
N ILE A 329 -8.20 16.10 5.32
CA ILE A 329 -8.53 14.79 5.90
C ILE A 329 -9.72 14.14 5.19
N ASP A 330 -10.71 14.93 4.77
CA ASP A 330 -11.88 14.42 4.06
C ASP A 330 -11.50 13.98 2.63
N ALA A 331 -10.71 14.77 1.91
CA ALA A 331 -10.16 14.36 0.62
C ALA A 331 -9.31 13.09 0.73
N PHE A 332 -8.46 12.96 1.76
CA PHE A 332 -7.68 11.74 2.01
C PHE A 332 -8.57 10.51 2.21
N ARG A 333 -9.64 10.63 3.00
CA ARG A 333 -10.63 9.58 3.22
C ARG A 333 -11.29 9.15 1.90
N LYS A 334 -11.82 10.12 1.14
CA LYS A 334 -12.51 9.90 -0.15
C LYS A 334 -11.58 9.28 -1.18
N MET A 335 -10.37 9.80 -1.31
CA MET A 335 -9.35 9.29 -2.24
C MET A 335 -8.91 7.88 -1.89
N THR A 336 -8.73 7.55 -0.60
CA THR A 336 -8.38 6.20 -0.18
C THR A 336 -9.47 5.19 -0.56
N ALA A 337 -10.74 5.51 -0.30
CA ALA A 337 -11.87 4.68 -0.68
C ALA A 337 -11.98 4.52 -2.21
N SER A 338 -11.90 5.63 -2.95
CA SER A 338 -11.97 5.63 -4.41
C SER A 338 -10.80 4.89 -5.06
N MET A 339 -9.59 5.00 -4.50
CA MET A 339 -8.42 4.23 -4.96
C MET A 339 -8.72 2.73 -4.95
N ILE A 340 -9.22 2.20 -3.84
CA ILE A 340 -9.54 0.78 -3.70
C ILE A 340 -10.56 0.33 -4.73
N ILE A 341 -11.64 1.08 -4.88
CA ILE A 341 -12.70 0.79 -5.87
C ILE A 341 -12.12 0.75 -7.29
N GLN A 342 -11.31 1.74 -7.65
CA GLN A 342 -10.76 1.84 -9.00
C GLN A 342 -9.65 0.81 -9.25
N TRP A 343 -8.83 0.45 -8.26
CA TRP A 343 -7.88 -0.64 -8.41
C TRP A 343 -8.60 -1.95 -8.71
N ARG A 344 -9.64 -2.30 -7.93
CA ARG A 344 -10.47 -3.49 -8.17
C ARG A 344 -11.10 -3.50 -9.57
N LYS A 345 -11.66 -2.35 -9.99
CA LYS A 345 -12.22 -2.19 -11.32
C LYS A 345 -11.19 -2.46 -12.42
N ASN A 346 -9.98 -1.91 -12.29
CA ASN A 346 -8.93 -2.05 -13.28
C ASN A 346 -8.30 -3.45 -13.29
N TRP A 347 -8.27 -4.13 -12.13
CA TRP A 347 -7.87 -5.53 -12.04
C TRP A 347 -8.92 -6.48 -12.61
N GLY A 348 -10.19 -6.16 -12.50
CA GLY A 348 -11.28 -7.01 -13.01
C GLY A 348 -11.38 -8.38 -12.30
N LEU A 349 -10.96 -8.47 -11.04
CA LEU A 349 -11.01 -9.67 -10.21
C LEU A 349 -12.09 -9.60 -9.11
N GLY A 350 -13.08 -8.71 -9.27
CA GLY A 350 -14.11 -8.47 -8.27
C GLY A 350 -13.57 -7.75 -7.03
N ASP A 351 -14.30 -7.89 -5.91
CA ASP A 351 -13.98 -7.24 -4.65
C ASP A 351 -12.94 -8.05 -3.85
N PHE A 352 -11.75 -8.21 -4.42
CA PHE A 352 -10.66 -8.90 -3.72
C PHE A 352 -10.31 -8.20 -2.39
N PRO A 353 -9.84 -8.91 -1.34
CA PRO A 353 -9.47 -8.33 -0.06
C PRO A 353 -8.44 -7.22 -0.20
N PHE A 354 -8.72 -6.06 0.42
CA PHE A 354 -7.82 -4.93 0.50
C PHE A 354 -7.57 -4.59 1.97
N LEU A 355 -6.34 -4.78 2.45
CA LEU A 355 -6.01 -4.71 3.86
C LEU A 355 -5.17 -3.47 4.14
N ILE A 356 -5.71 -2.54 4.92
CA ILE A 356 -5.08 -1.25 5.25
C ILE A 356 -4.38 -1.38 6.61
N VAL A 357 -3.15 -0.89 6.70
CA VAL A 357 -2.47 -0.65 7.98
C VAL A 357 -2.83 0.74 8.47
N GLN A 358 -3.47 0.85 9.64
CA GLN A 358 -3.69 2.13 10.30
C GLN A 358 -2.36 2.68 10.83
N LEU A 359 -2.16 3.99 10.81
CA LEU A 359 -0.93 4.63 11.28
C LEU A 359 -0.62 4.26 12.74
N PRO A 360 0.62 3.83 13.07
CA PRO A 360 1.07 3.60 14.45
C PRO A 360 1.16 4.91 15.23
N TYR A 361 1.47 4.85 16.54
CA TYR A 361 1.80 6.07 17.25
C TYR A 361 3.15 6.66 16.80
N TYR A 362 3.27 7.99 16.96
CA TYR A 362 4.49 8.74 16.65
C TYR A 362 4.55 10.00 17.53
N GLN A 363 5.75 10.47 17.88
CA GLN A 363 6.03 11.58 18.79
C GLN A 363 5.83 11.22 20.27
N SER A 364 6.01 12.20 21.16
CA SER A 364 5.91 12.00 22.60
C SER A 364 4.47 11.72 23.05
N LEU A 365 4.34 10.91 24.09
CA LEU A 365 3.06 10.56 24.70
C LEU A 365 2.27 11.82 25.11
N LEU A 366 1.03 11.89 24.67
CA LEU A 366 0.12 12.99 25.01
C LEU A 366 -0.25 12.96 26.50
N LYS A 367 0.01 14.06 27.20
CA LYS A 367 -0.30 14.23 28.63
C LYS A 367 -1.62 14.97 28.88
N ASP A 368 -1.95 15.93 28.02
CA ASP A 368 -3.19 16.72 28.07
C ASP A 368 -4.05 16.40 26.83
N PRO A 369 -5.33 16.01 26.97
CA PRO A 369 -6.18 15.66 25.84
C PRO A 369 -6.41 16.83 24.85
N ASN A 370 -6.09 18.08 25.23
CA ASN A 370 -6.13 19.26 24.38
C ASN A 370 -4.72 19.71 23.90
N GLY A 371 -3.67 19.01 24.28
CA GLY A 371 -2.27 19.43 24.08
C GLY A 371 -1.77 19.37 22.65
N GLU A 372 -2.48 18.69 21.75
CA GLU A 372 -2.10 18.53 20.35
C GLU A 372 -2.97 19.40 19.43
N LYS A 373 -2.32 20.15 18.52
CA LYS A 373 -3.04 20.94 17.52
C LYS A 373 -3.71 20.01 16.51
N PRO A 374 -5.00 20.19 16.18
CA PRO A 374 -5.74 19.29 15.26
C PRO A 374 -5.06 19.08 13.90
N ASN A 375 -4.46 20.12 13.33
CA ASN A 375 -3.77 20.05 12.03
C ASN A 375 -2.40 19.35 12.07
N LYS A 376 -1.91 18.97 13.24
CA LYS A 376 -0.66 18.22 13.44
C LYS A 376 -0.92 16.81 13.98
N SER A 377 -2.15 16.53 14.40
CA SER A 377 -2.54 15.25 14.96
C SER A 377 -2.68 14.17 13.89
N TRP A 378 -2.27 12.96 14.22
CA TRP A 378 -2.51 11.78 13.39
C TRP A 378 -3.87 11.12 13.65
N ALA A 379 -4.57 11.50 14.73
CA ALA A 379 -5.88 10.92 15.02
C ALA A 379 -6.91 11.13 13.88
N PRO A 380 -7.06 12.33 13.29
CA PRO A 380 -7.94 12.51 12.14
C PRO A 380 -7.55 11.65 10.93
N LYS A 381 -6.25 11.44 10.68
CA LYS A 381 -5.78 10.57 9.60
C LYS A 381 -6.17 9.09 9.84
N ARG A 382 -6.02 8.61 11.08
CA ARG A 382 -6.44 7.25 11.47
C ARG A 382 -7.95 7.07 11.35
N GLU A 383 -8.72 8.10 11.72
CA GLU A 383 -10.17 8.09 11.52
C GLU A 383 -10.55 8.07 10.04
N ALA A 384 -9.84 8.83 9.20
CA ALA A 384 -10.04 8.79 7.76
C ALA A 384 -9.72 7.40 7.17
N GLN A 385 -8.66 6.72 7.64
CA GLN A 385 -8.35 5.34 7.26
C GLN A 385 -9.46 4.37 7.68
N ARG A 386 -9.97 4.50 8.93
CA ARG A 386 -11.07 3.69 9.44
C ARG A 386 -12.35 3.91 8.63
N ALA A 387 -12.70 5.17 8.38
CA ALA A 387 -13.90 5.53 7.64
C ALA A 387 -13.81 5.10 6.15
N ALA A 388 -12.64 5.19 5.52
CA ALA A 388 -12.42 4.69 4.17
C ALA A 388 -12.57 3.16 4.11
N ALA A 389 -12.01 2.43 5.09
CA ALA A 389 -12.16 0.97 5.18
C ALA A 389 -13.62 0.56 5.38
N ALA A 390 -14.37 1.27 6.23
CA ALA A 390 -15.78 0.98 6.49
C ALA A 390 -16.70 1.30 5.30
N ALA A 391 -16.31 2.22 4.42
CA ALA A 391 -17.11 2.65 3.27
C ALA A 391 -17.05 1.69 2.07
N VAL A 392 -16.07 0.78 2.02
CA VAL A 392 -15.84 -0.10 0.86
C VAL A 392 -15.95 -1.56 1.31
N PRO A 393 -16.74 -2.40 0.64
CA PRO A 393 -16.85 -3.81 0.97
C PRO A 393 -15.50 -4.54 0.89
N ASN A 394 -15.33 -5.57 1.69
CA ASN A 394 -14.15 -6.45 1.73
C ASN A 394 -12.82 -5.68 1.92
N VAL A 395 -12.85 -4.63 2.76
CA VAL A 395 -11.66 -3.89 3.21
C VAL A 395 -11.44 -4.13 4.69
N GLY A 396 -10.23 -4.57 5.05
CA GLY A 396 -9.80 -4.79 6.43
C GLY A 396 -8.88 -3.69 6.94
N LEU A 397 -8.95 -3.38 8.24
CA LEU A 397 -8.09 -2.39 8.89
C LEU A 397 -7.26 -3.05 10.00
N ALA A 398 -5.96 -3.15 9.81
CA ALA A 398 -5.02 -3.55 10.85
C ALA A 398 -4.72 -2.33 11.74
N VAL A 399 -5.30 -2.27 12.93
CA VAL A 399 -5.00 -1.25 13.91
C VAL A 399 -3.59 -1.49 14.46
N THR A 400 -2.71 -0.51 14.34
CA THR A 400 -1.29 -0.60 14.76
C THR A 400 -0.90 0.52 15.73
N LEU A 401 -1.87 1.07 16.43
CA LEU A 401 -1.71 2.21 17.33
C LEU A 401 -0.63 1.97 18.42
N ASP A 402 -0.41 0.73 18.79
CA ASP A 402 0.52 0.26 19.82
C ASP A 402 1.91 -0.17 19.30
N THR A 403 2.20 0.02 18.01
CA THR A 403 3.44 -0.48 17.37
C THR A 403 4.41 0.64 16.97
N GLY A 404 4.16 1.87 17.40
CA GLY A 404 4.92 3.05 17.01
C GLY A 404 6.25 3.22 17.73
N ASP A 405 6.82 4.42 17.57
CA ASP A 405 8.05 4.86 18.21
C ASP A 405 7.99 6.39 18.40
N ASP A 406 8.47 6.89 19.53
CA ASP A 406 8.43 8.31 19.87
C ASP A 406 9.28 9.19 18.94
N ASN A 407 10.39 8.64 18.47
CA ASN A 407 11.41 9.37 17.73
C ASN A 407 11.62 8.88 16.30
N ASN A 408 11.08 7.70 15.97
CA ASN A 408 11.28 7.09 14.68
C ASN A 408 9.94 6.92 13.92
N LEU A 409 9.82 7.61 12.80
CA LEU A 409 8.68 7.49 11.88
C LEU A 409 8.54 6.07 11.29
N HIS A 410 9.62 5.28 11.33
CA HIS A 410 9.68 3.92 10.81
C HIS A 410 9.90 2.92 11.97
N PRO A 411 8.85 2.62 12.77
CA PRO A 411 8.99 1.73 13.91
C PRO A 411 9.39 0.32 13.49
N SER A 412 10.12 -0.38 14.35
CA SER A 412 10.67 -1.70 14.09
C SER A 412 9.67 -2.85 14.23
N ASN A 413 8.54 -2.64 14.92
CA ASN A 413 7.52 -3.67 15.23
C ASN A 413 6.72 -4.11 13.98
N LYS A 414 7.41 -4.50 12.89
CA LYS A 414 6.79 -4.91 11.63
C LYS A 414 6.22 -6.33 11.70
N ASP A 415 6.71 -7.16 12.61
CA ASP A 415 6.17 -8.49 12.92
C ASP A 415 4.71 -8.41 13.39
N VAL A 416 4.39 -7.52 14.32
CA VAL A 416 3.01 -7.28 14.80
C VAL A 416 2.11 -6.78 13.66
N VAL A 417 2.63 -5.89 12.81
CA VAL A 417 1.90 -5.40 11.62
C VAL A 417 1.57 -6.55 10.67
N GLY A 418 2.58 -7.37 10.34
CA GLY A 418 2.39 -8.54 9.48
C GLY A 418 1.40 -9.55 10.05
N ALA A 419 1.51 -9.87 11.35
CA ALA A 419 0.60 -10.79 12.02
C ALA A 419 -0.88 -10.31 11.98
N ARG A 420 -1.15 -9.02 12.21
CA ARG A 420 -2.50 -8.45 12.13
C ARG A 420 -3.05 -8.45 10.71
N LEU A 421 -2.22 -8.16 9.71
CA LEU A 421 -2.60 -8.29 8.31
C LEU A 421 -2.91 -9.75 7.94
N ALA A 422 -2.13 -10.72 8.44
CA ALA A 422 -2.38 -12.14 8.21
C ALA A 422 -3.70 -12.62 8.85
N LEU A 423 -4.05 -12.15 10.06
CA LEU A 423 -5.35 -12.43 10.68
C LEU A 423 -6.51 -11.90 9.83
N LEU A 424 -6.41 -10.67 9.31
CA LEU A 424 -7.40 -10.10 8.40
C LEU A 424 -7.52 -10.94 7.12
N ALA A 425 -6.39 -11.32 6.51
CA ALA A 425 -6.40 -12.16 5.31
C ALA A 425 -7.05 -13.52 5.57
N ARG A 426 -6.77 -14.18 6.71
CA ARG A 426 -7.38 -15.46 7.12
C ARG A 426 -8.89 -15.35 7.19
N ALA A 427 -9.41 -14.30 7.80
CA ALA A 427 -10.86 -14.08 7.88
C ALA A 427 -11.48 -13.75 6.53
N MET A 428 -10.87 -12.80 5.77
CA MET A 428 -11.52 -12.16 4.62
C MET A 428 -11.22 -12.85 3.29
N ALA A 429 -10.01 -13.38 3.11
CA ALA A 429 -9.61 -14.05 1.87
C ALA A 429 -9.86 -15.56 1.93
N TYR A 430 -9.79 -16.17 3.12
CA TYR A 430 -9.87 -17.62 3.30
C TYR A 430 -11.10 -18.07 4.10
N GLY A 431 -11.96 -17.12 4.56
CA GLY A 431 -13.23 -17.41 5.19
C GLY A 431 -13.13 -18.09 6.57
N GLU A 432 -11.96 -17.96 7.24
CA GLU A 432 -11.75 -18.55 8.55
C GLU A 432 -12.52 -17.80 9.64
N LYS A 433 -13.07 -18.55 10.58
CA LYS A 433 -13.71 -17.99 11.78
C LYS A 433 -12.67 -17.63 12.83
N VAL A 434 -11.94 -16.54 12.62
CA VAL A 434 -10.90 -16.05 13.51
C VAL A 434 -11.21 -14.61 13.90
N VAL A 435 -10.89 -14.24 15.15
CA VAL A 435 -10.96 -12.84 15.60
C VAL A 435 -9.79 -12.09 14.94
N CYS A 436 -10.12 -11.18 14.02
CA CYS A 436 -9.12 -10.48 13.19
C CYS A 436 -9.06 -8.97 13.42
N SER A 437 -9.95 -8.43 14.28
CA SER A 437 -10.01 -7.02 14.65
C SER A 437 -10.07 -6.86 16.16
N GLY A 438 -9.51 -5.78 16.67
CA GLY A 438 -9.75 -5.32 18.04
C GLY A 438 -11.12 -4.64 18.19
N PRO A 439 -11.47 -4.20 19.41
CA PRO A 439 -12.74 -3.55 19.69
C PRO A 439 -12.97 -2.32 18.83
N VAL A 440 -14.16 -2.18 18.27
CA VAL A 440 -14.60 -1.04 17.47
C VAL A 440 -15.69 -0.30 18.21
N GLY A 441 -15.47 0.96 18.57
CA GLY A 441 -16.47 1.79 19.25
C GLY A 441 -17.75 1.91 18.41
N LYS A 442 -18.90 1.71 19.06
CA LYS A 442 -20.22 1.63 18.41
C LYS A 442 -21.14 2.78 18.78
N THR A 443 -21.43 2.93 20.08
CA THR A 443 -22.28 4.00 20.60
C THR A 443 -21.69 4.59 21.88
N ALA A 444 -22.05 5.84 22.15
CA ALA A 444 -21.78 6.49 23.42
C ALA A 444 -23.11 7.08 23.94
N GLU A 445 -23.61 6.58 25.05
CA GLU A 445 -24.93 6.94 25.61
C GLU A 445 -24.79 7.35 27.08
N ALA A 446 -25.56 8.33 27.51
CA ALA A 446 -25.65 8.69 28.93
C ALA A 446 -26.47 7.61 29.69
N ALA A 447 -25.91 7.07 30.79
CA ALA A 447 -26.55 6.05 31.63
C ALA A 447 -26.13 6.26 33.08
N ASP A 448 -27.11 6.42 34.00
CA ASP A 448 -26.91 6.50 35.45
C ASP A 448 -25.77 7.45 35.90
N GLY A 449 -25.71 8.66 35.31
CA GLY A 449 -24.71 9.68 35.61
C GLY A 449 -23.31 9.38 35.06
N LYS A 450 -23.17 8.36 34.22
CA LYS A 450 -21.95 7.99 33.48
C LYS A 450 -22.20 8.00 31.98
N ILE A 451 -21.15 7.84 31.21
CA ILE A 451 -21.25 7.59 29.78
C ILE A 451 -20.88 6.12 29.51
N GLU A 452 -21.79 5.39 28.92
CA GLU A 452 -21.54 4.02 28.44
C GLU A 452 -21.09 4.06 26.98
N VAL A 453 -19.92 3.51 26.72
CA VAL A 453 -19.41 3.29 25.35
C VAL A 453 -19.49 1.80 25.04
N SER A 454 -20.32 1.42 24.07
CA SER A 454 -20.43 0.05 23.59
C SER A 454 -19.46 -0.23 22.46
N PHE A 455 -19.12 -1.52 22.28
CA PHE A 455 -18.17 -1.96 21.26
C PHE A 455 -18.69 -3.15 20.46
N ASP A 456 -18.40 -3.17 19.16
CA ASP A 456 -18.41 -4.35 18.32
C ASP A 456 -16.99 -4.98 18.28
N GLN A 457 -16.86 -6.17 17.70
CA GLN A 457 -15.58 -6.89 17.51
C GLN A 457 -14.80 -7.15 18.83
N VAL A 458 -15.52 -7.37 19.92
CA VAL A 458 -14.91 -7.56 21.25
C VAL A 458 -14.22 -8.91 21.44
N GLY A 459 -14.35 -9.85 20.48
CA GLY A 459 -13.75 -11.18 20.58
C GLY A 459 -14.17 -11.93 21.85
N GLY A 460 -13.20 -12.45 22.60
CA GLY A 460 -13.42 -13.10 23.90
C GLY A 460 -13.74 -12.14 25.05
N GLY A 461 -13.93 -10.84 24.78
CA GLY A 461 -14.27 -9.80 25.76
C GLY A 461 -13.22 -8.70 25.83
N LEU A 462 -13.62 -7.57 26.43
CA LEU A 462 -12.74 -6.41 26.63
C LEU A 462 -11.74 -6.66 27.76
N VAL A 463 -10.52 -6.19 27.58
CA VAL A 463 -9.45 -6.17 28.58
C VAL A 463 -8.64 -4.88 28.47
N SER A 464 -7.93 -4.51 29.53
CA SER A 464 -6.98 -3.42 29.49
C SER A 464 -5.56 -3.94 29.60
N LYS A 465 -4.63 -3.32 28.87
CA LYS A 465 -3.20 -3.60 28.96
C LYS A 465 -2.61 -2.75 30.10
N GLY A 466 -2.11 -3.44 31.13
CA GLY A 466 -1.45 -2.80 32.26
C GLY A 466 -0.07 -2.21 31.91
N GLU A 467 0.53 -1.49 32.83
CA GLU A 467 1.90 -0.93 32.68
C GLU A 467 2.97 -2.04 32.60
N ASP A 468 2.68 -3.21 33.14
CA ASP A 468 3.52 -4.40 33.01
C ASP A 468 3.38 -5.10 31.63
N GLY A 469 2.60 -4.53 30.71
CA GLY A 469 2.32 -5.06 29.38
C GLY A 469 1.33 -6.22 29.34
N LYS A 470 0.80 -6.66 30.49
CA LYS A 470 -0.16 -7.79 30.54
C LYS A 470 -1.60 -7.33 30.36
N LEU A 471 -2.38 -8.18 29.72
CA LEU A 471 -3.82 -7.97 29.57
C LEU A 471 -4.56 -8.40 30.83
N SER A 472 -5.49 -7.56 31.31
CA SER A 472 -6.28 -7.80 32.51
C SER A 472 -7.63 -7.10 32.42
N ASP A 473 -8.68 -7.72 32.94
CA ASP A 473 -9.99 -7.08 33.12
C ASP A 473 -10.06 -6.15 34.35
N LYS A 474 -9.01 -6.16 35.17
CA LYS A 474 -8.87 -5.33 36.38
C LYS A 474 -7.93 -4.15 36.23
N ALA A 475 -7.14 -4.09 35.14
CA ALA A 475 -6.25 -2.96 34.91
C ALA A 475 -7.05 -1.70 34.53
N PRO A 476 -6.64 -0.49 34.95
CA PRO A 476 -7.29 0.75 34.56
C PRO A 476 -7.28 0.92 33.03
N VAL A 477 -8.40 1.37 32.47
CA VAL A 477 -8.47 1.68 31.03
C VAL A 477 -8.03 3.12 30.81
N LYS A 478 -6.99 3.33 30.00
CA LYS A 478 -6.44 4.64 29.66
C LYS A 478 -6.84 5.06 28.24
N GLY A 479 -6.92 6.36 28.00
CA GLY A 479 -7.09 6.94 26.66
C GLY A 479 -8.48 7.48 26.36
N PHE A 480 -9.42 7.39 27.28
CA PHE A 480 -10.72 8.05 27.16
C PHE A 480 -10.68 9.49 27.64
N ALA A 481 -11.34 10.37 26.91
CA ALA A 481 -11.56 11.76 27.29
C ALA A 481 -13.00 12.19 26.97
N LEU A 482 -13.59 12.99 27.85
CA LEU A 482 -14.92 13.57 27.71
C LEU A 482 -14.83 15.07 27.52
N ALA A 483 -15.73 15.65 26.72
CA ALA A 483 -15.93 17.10 26.61
C ALA A 483 -17.39 17.46 26.69
N GLY A 484 -17.68 18.63 27.30
CA GLY A 484 -18.98 19.27 27.25
C GLY A 484 -19.24 19.98 25.92
N ALA A 485 -20.27 20.85 25.91
CA ALA A 485 -20.61 21.65 24.72
C ALA A 485 -19.50 22.67 24.33
N ASP A 486 -18.58 22.97 25.23
CA ASP A 486 -17.44 23.85 25.00
C ASP A 486 -16.30 23.20 24.19
N GLY A 487 -16.38 21.87 23.95
CA GLY A 487 -15.38 21.10 23.21
C GLY A 487 -14.03 20.93 23.93
N LYS A 488 -13.92 21.27 25.22
CA LYS A 488 -12.70 21.08 26.02
C LYS A 488 -12.69 19.69 26.62
N TYR A 489 -11.74 18.87 26.22
CA TYR A 489 -11.61 17.50 26.67
C TYR A 489 -10.89 17.41 28.02
N ALA A 490 -11.35 16.50 28.87
CA ALA A 490 -10.65 16.08 30.07
C ALA A 490 -10.56 14.55 30.10
N TRP A 491 -9.45 14.02 30.64
CA TRP A 491 -9.30 12.57 30.83
C TRP A 491 -10.42 12.04 31.72
N ALA A 492 -11.01 10.94 31.31
CA ALA A 492 -12.08 10.27 32.04
C ALA A 492 -11.56 9.03 32.75
N ASP A 493 -12.12 8.74 33.91
CA ASP A 493 -12.02 7.43 34.52
C ASP A 493 -12.85 6.44 33.72
N ALA A 494 -12.29 5.26 33.45
CA ALA A 494 -12.87 4.28 32.55
C ALA A 494 -12.80 2.88 33.16
N ILE A 495 -13.94 2.19 33.18
CA ILE A 495 -14.10 0.85 33.77
C ILE A 495 -14.77 -0.06 32.75
N ILE A 496 -14.20 -1.25 32.51
CA ILE A 496 -14.82 -2.27 31.67
C ILE A 496 -16.06 -2.85 32.38
N ALA A 497 -17.16 -2.88 31.65
CA ALA A 497 -18.44 -3.46 32.09
C ALA A 497 -19.00 -4.36 30.99
N GLY A 498 -18.63 -5.64 31.01
CA GLY A 498 -18.99 -6.59 29.93
C GLY A 498 -18.37 -6.18 28.59
N ASN A 499 -19.20 -5.91 27.58
CA ASN A 499 -18.79 -5.46 26.25
C ASN A 499 -18.86 -3.93 26.09
N ALA A 500 -18.89 -3.18 27.19
CA ALA A 500 -18.91 -1.74 27.22
C ALA A 500 -17.83 -1.19 28.16
N VAL A 501 -17.57 0.12 28.07
CA VAL A 501 -16.74 0.88 29.01
C VAL A 501 -17.57 1.99 29.59
N LEU A 502 -17.64 2.05 30.92
CA LEU A 502 -18.30 3.12 31.68
C LEU A 502 -17.29 4.22 31.99
N LEU A 503 -17.64 5.45 31.62
CA LEU A 503 -16.80 6.63 31.78
C LEU A 503 -17.40 7.61 32.79
N SER A 504 -16.54 8.22 33.60
CA SER A 504 -16.90 9.34 34.48
C SER A 504 -15.80 10.41 34.47
N CYS A 505 -16.18 11.68 34.65
CA CYS A 505 -15.25 12.79 34.76
C CYS A 505 -15.88 13.95 35.51
N ASP A 506 -15.41 14.24 36.72
CA ASP A 506 -15.93 15.33 37.54
C ASP A 506 -15.76 16.72 36.91
N LYS A 507 -14.76 16.85 36.03
CA LYS A 507 -14.50 18.10 35.29
C LYS A 507 -15.47 18.36 34.15
N VAL A 508 -16.26 17.36 33.75
CA VAL A 508 -17.22 17.43 32.64
C VAL A 508 -18.57 16.88 33.10
N PRO A 509 -19.36 17.65 33.84
CA PRO A 509 -20.61 17.20 34.45
C PRO A 509 -21.72 16.92 33.41
N ALA A 510 -21.62 17.49 32.21
CA ALA A 510 -22.55 17.28 31.10
C ALA A 510 -21.78 16.92 29.81
N PRO A 511 -21.32 15.68 29.67
CA PRO A 511 -20.57 15.26 28.49
C PRO A 511 -21.44 15.27 27.22
N ALA A 512 -20.93 15.92 26.16
CA ALA A 512 -21.54 15.99 24.84
C ALA A 512 -20.76 15.14 23.80
N SER A 513 -19.48 14.86 24.08
CA SER A 513 -18.62 14.03 23.20
C SER A 513 -17.61 13.20 23.99
N VAL A 514 -17.22 12.09 23.41
CA VAL A 514 -16.20 11.16 23.89
C VAL A 514 -15.14 10.94 22.84
N ARG A 515 -13.88 10.88 23.25
CA ARG A 515 -12.73 10.44 22.47
C ARG A 515 -12.07 9.23 23.12
N TYR A 516 -11.56 8.34 22.26
CA TYR A 516 -10.62 7.30 22.68
C TYR A 516 -9.36 7.38 21.81
N ALA A 517 -8.18 7.35 22.44
CA ALA A 517 -6.88 7.30 21.77
C ALA A 517 -6.70 8.37 20.67
N TRP A 518 -7.18 9.61 20.92
CA TRP A 518 -7.29 10.66 19.91
C TRP A 518 -6.07 11.61 19.95
N ALA A 519 -4.91 11.13 19.50
CA ALA A 519 -3.66 11.90 19.37
C ALA A 519 -2.67 11.21 18.44
N SER A 520 -1.55 11.84 18.12
CA SER A 520 -0.42 11.21 17.43
C SER A 520 0.17 10.07 18.26
N HIS A 521 0.43 10.31 19.55
CA HIS A 521 0.78 9.28 20.54
C HIS A 521 -0.16 9.38 21.73
N PRO A 522 -1.33 8.73 21.69
CA PRO A 522 -2.27 8.73 22.80
C PRO A 522 -1.91 7.72 23.87
N PRO A 523 -2.27 7.94 25.13
CA PRO A 523 -2.43 6.81 26.04
C PRO A 523 -3.54 5.91 25.50
N CYS A 524 -3.28 4.61 25.40
CA CYS A 524 -4.26 3.65 24.92
C CYS A 524 -4.00 2.28 25.53
N SER A 525 -5.03 1.69 26.15
CA SER A 525 -4.88 0.40 26.81
C SER A 525 -6.03 -0.57 26.59
N LEU A 526 -7.04 -0.21 25.77
CA LEU A 526 -8.19 -1.08 25.52
C LEU A 526 -7.88 -2.09 24.40
N TYR A 527 -8.08 -3.37 24.72
CA TYR A 527 -7.85 -4.51 23.83
C TYR A 527 -9.01 -5.51 23.95
N ASN A 528 -9.06 -6.48 23.04
CA ASN A 528 -9.78 -7.72 23.30
C ASN A 528 -8.85 -8.79 23.90
N ARG A 529 -9.42 -9.91 24.36
CA ARG A 529 -8.65 -11.01 24.97
C ARG A 529 -7.68 -11.68 24.00
N GLU A 530 -7.87 -11.53 22.69
CA GLU A 530 -6.98 -11.99 21.65
C GLU A 530 -5.76 -11.09 21.45
N GLY A 531 -5.68 -9.95 22.19
CA GLY A 531 -4.54 -9.03 22.16
C GLY A 531 -4.58 -8.03 21.01
N LEU A 532 -5.74 -7.81 20.41
CA LEU A 532 -5.91 -6.81 19.35
C LEU A 532 -6.41 -5.49 19.96
N PRO A 533 -5.74 -4.34 19.67
CA PRO A 533 -6.09 -3.05 20.26
C PRO A 533 -7.34 -2.44 19.65
N ALA A 534 -8.08 -1.69 20.46
CA ALA A 534 -9.14 -0.81 19.97
C ALA A 534 -8.53 0.35 19.14
N GLY A 535 -9.15 0.65 18.00
CA GLY A 535 -8.80 1.82 17.19
C GLY A 535 -9.28 3.13 17.81
N PRO A 536 -8.69 4.29 17.43
CA PRO A 536 -9.13 5.58 17.92
C PRO A 536 -10.50 5.96 17.34
N PHE A 537 -11.27 6.71 18.12
CA PHE A 537 -12.55 7.27 17.67
C PHE A 537 -12.93 8.56 18.40
N GLU A 538 -13.81 9.31 17.78
CA GLU A 538 -14.56 10.41 18.39
C GLU A 538 -16.06 10.19 18.13
N MET A 539 -16.89 10.36 19.15
CA MET A 539 -18.34 10.16 19.05
C MET A 539 -19.08 11.25 19.84
N LYS A 540 -20.27 11.60 19.37
CA LYS A 540 -21.24 12.37 20.16
C LYS A 540 -21.89 11.46 21.19
N VAL A 541 -22.15 12.01 22.37
CA VAL A 541 -22.89 11.31 23.43
C VAL A 541 -24.39 11.48 23.15
N ALA A 542 -25.10 10.37 22.99
CA ALA A 542 -26.55 10.38 22.90
C ALA A 542 -27.17 10.55 24.30
N PRO A 543 -28.32 11.25 24.42
CA PRO A 543 -29.05 11.34 25.69
C PRO A 543 -29.47 9.95 26.16
N ALA A 544 -29.69 9.82 27.48
CA ALA A 544 -30.26 8.58 28.04
C ALA A 544 -31.62 8.29 27.39
N LYS A 545 -31.84 7.02 27.08
CA LYS A 545 -33.14 6.54 26.54
C LYS A 545 -34.20 6.55 27.60
#